data_d3fe606aad6eafc5be6b1a818ee1f4f1
#
_entry.id   d3fe606aad6eafc5be6b1a818ee1f4f1
#
_cell.length_a   1.000
_cell.length_b   1.000
_cell.length_c   1.000
_cell.angle_alpha   90.00
_cell.angle_beta   90.00
_cell.angle_gamma   90.00
#
_symmetry.space_group_name_H-M   'P 1'
#
loop_
_entity.id
_entity.type
_entity.pdbx_description
1 polymer ?
#
loop_
_entity_poly.entity_id
_entity_poly.type
_entity_poly.pdbx_seq_one_letter_code
_entity_poly.pdbx_strand_id
1 'polypeptide(L)'
;GHASGPGALDASALHHTVRWSSRALDFVGMESHRRFGGLTGLRFNIGRIEGGIKANVIAPAAEVRFGFRPLPSHDVDQLHAAFHGFAAPDALDTYEETFRGPSLPAGDVADAEDRRLRARDLADDLGLPIGNAVDFWTEASLFSRAGLTALVFGPGDIAQAHTADEWASLEQLQRYGGIVRNILESA
;
A
#
# COMPACT_ATOMS: atom_id res chain seq x y z
N GLY A 1 -21.16 -5.97 -29.75
CA GLY A 1 -20.74 -6.20 -31.14
C GLY A 1 -20.00 -7.51 -31.33
N HIS A 2 -19.80 -7.93 -32.58
CA HIS A 2 -19.05 -9.14 -32.91
C HIS A 2 -17.54 -8.87 -32.93
N ALA A 3 -16.73 -9.75 -32.34
CA ALA A 3 -15.28 -9.55 -32.18
C ALA A 3 -14.48 -9.50 -33.50
N SER A 4 -15.05 -9.95 -34.61
CA SER A 4 -14.45 -9.83 -35.95
C SER A 4 -14.72 -8.48 -36.65
N GLY A 5 -15.43 -7.56 -36.01
CA GLY A 5 -15.69 -6.22 -36.54
C GLY A 5 -14.44 -5.35 -36.54
N PRO A 6 -14.33 -4.38 -37.47
CA PRO A 6 -13.13 -3.55 -37.66
C PRO A 6 -12.79 -2.69 -36.42
N GLY A 7 -13.77 -2.37 -35.55
CA GLY A 7 -13.57 -1.59 -34.33
C GLY A 7 -13.40 -2.42 -33.05
N ALA A 8 -13.31 -3.74 -33.15
CA ALA A 8 -13.30 -4.62 -31.98
C ALA A 8 -12.11 -4.36 -31.04
N LEU A 9 -10.95 -3.99 -31.56
CA LEU A 9 -9.76 -3.72 -30.77
C LEU A 9 -9.90 -2.51 -29.84
N ASP A 10 -10.61 -1.49 -30.30
CA ASP A 10 -10.75 -0.22 -29.57
C ASP A 10 -12.07 -0.13 -28.78
N ALA A 11 -13.06 -0.96 -29.14
CA ALA A 11 -14.37 -0.96 -28.48
C ALA A 11 -14.47 -1.94 -27.28
N SER A 12 -13.47 -2.80 -27.07
CA SER A 12 -13.52 -3.80 -26.01
C SER A 12 -13.06 -3.24 -24.68
N ALA A 13 -13.94 -3.21 -23.69
CA ALA A 13 -13.61 -2.79 -22.33
C ALA A 13 -12.49 -3.66 -21.71
N LEU A 14 -12.44 -4.96 -22.02
CA LEU A 14 -11.33 -5.82 -21.56
C LEU A 14 -9.99 -5.42 -22.17
N HIS A 15 -9.95 -5.00 -23.44
CA HIS A 15 -8.70 -4.52 -24.03
C HIS A 15 -8.22 -3.21 -23.37
N HIS A 16 -9.13 -2.30 -23.02
CA HIS A 16 -8.80 -1.09 -22.25
C HIS A 16 -8.24 -1.45 -20.87
N THR A 17 -8.89 -2.40 -20.17
CA THR A 17 -8.44 -2.88 -18.85
C THR A 17 -7.05 -3.52 -18.91
N VAL A 18 -6.77 -4.34 -19.93
CA VAL A 18 -5.45 -4.96 -20.11
C VAL A 18 -4.37 -3.90 -20.40
N ARG A 19 -4.66 -2.91 -21.26
CA ARG A 19 -3.73 -1.81 -21.55
C ARG A 19 -3.47 -0.95 -20.33
N TRP A 20 -4.51 -0.62 -19.58
CA TRP A 20 -4.38 0.09 -18.29
C TRP A 20 -3.50 -0.69 -17.32
N SER A 21 -3.78 -1.98 -17.15
CA SER A 21 -3.03 -2.87 -16.25
C SER A 21 -1.54 -2.94 -16.61
N SER A 22 -1.23 -3.03 -17.91
CA SER A 22 0.17 -3.02 -18.40
C SER A 22 0.86 -1.72 -18.02
N ARG A 23 0.23 -0.57 -18.31
CA ARG A 23 0.81 0.75 -17.96
C ARG A 23 1.00 0.93 -16.46
N ALA A 24 0.05 0.45 -15.65
CA ALA A 24 0.16 0.49 -14.20
C ALA A 24 1.35 -0.34 -13.70
N LEU A 25 1.55 -1.55 -14.23
CA LEU A 25 2.68 -2.42 -13.87
C LEU A 25 4.03 -1.81 -14.31
N ASP A 26 4.09 -1.24 -15.52
CA ASP A 26 5.29 -0.56 -16.02
C ASP A 26 5.65 0.66 -15.16
N PHE A 27 4.66 1.46 -14.77
CA PHE A 27 4.85 2.59 -13.88
C PHE A 27 5.38 2.16 -12.51
N VAL A 28 4.79 1.14 -11.91
CA VAL A 28 5.25 0.60 -10.62
C VAL A 28 6.68 0.05 -10.72
N GLY A 29 7.02 -0.57 -11.84
CA GLY A 29 8.39 -1.00 -12.14
C GLY A 29 9.38 0.17 -12.13
N MET A 30 9.02 1.32 -12.69
CA MET A 30 9.84 2.53 -12.67
C MET A 30 10.01 3.10 -11.25
N GLU A 31 9.00 2.96 -10.37
CA GLU A 31 9.06 3.40 -8.98
C GLU A 31 9.88 2.46 -8.05
N SER A 32 10.34 1.31 -8.55
CA SER A 32 11.05 0.28 -7.77
C SER A 32 12.36 0.74 -7.14
N HIS A 33 12.99 1.79 -7.69
CA HIS A 33 14.27 2.34 -7.20
C HIS A 33 14.11 3.28 -6.01
N ARG A 34 12.91 3.79 -5.75
CA ARG A 34 12.66 4.71 -4.63
C ARG A 34 12.89 4.03 -3.29
N ARG A 35 13.34 4.80 -2.32
CA ARG A 35 13.66 4.35 -0.96
C ARG A 35 13.12 5.33 0.07
N PHE A 36 12.68 4.77 1.21
CA PHE A 36 12.35 5.56 2.40
C PHE A 36 12.65 4.71 3.64
N GLY A 37 13.65 5.12 4.42
CA GLY A 37 14.15 4.26 5.49
C GLY A 37 14.59 2.90 4.94
N GLY A 38 14.07 1.81 5.50
CA GLY A 38 14.28 0.45 5.00
C GLY A 38 13.26 -0.03 3.96
N LEU A 39 12.28 0.80 3.60
CA LEU A 39 11.25 0.47 2.60
C LEU A 39 11.75 0.74 1.18
N THR A 40 11.23 -0.04 0.22
CA THR A 40 11.65 0.05 -1.20
C THR A 40 10.47 -0.02 -2.14
N GLY A 41 10.41 0.91 -3.09
CA GLY A 41 9.47 0.92 -4.20
C GLY A 41 8.02 1.15 -3.81
N LEU A 42 7.19 1.29 -4.81
CA LEU A 42 5.74 1.31 -4.69
C LEU A 42 5.22 -0.12 -4.70
N ARG A 43 4.57 -0.57 -3.63
CA ARG A 43 3.89 -1.89 -3.62
C ARG A 43 2.56 -1.76 -4.34
N PHE A 44 2.28 -2.69 -5.24
CA PHE A 44 1.08 -2.66 -6.09
C PHE A 44 0.59 -4.07 -6.35
N ASN A 45 -0.73 -4.26 -6.36
CA ASN A 45 -1.35 -5.52 -6.71
C ASN A 45 -2.66 -5.29 -7.47
N ILE A 46 -2.83 -5.97 -8.58
CA ILE A 46 -4.13 -6.11 -9.24
C ILE A 46 -4.77 -7.36 -8.64
N GLY A 47 -5.77 -7.14 -7.79
CA GLY A 47 -6.44 -8.22 -7.07
C GLY A 47 -7.52 -8.92 -7.87
N ARG A 48 -8.13 -8.21 -8.84
CA ARG A 48 -9.23 -8.76 -9.65
C ARG A 48 -9.34 -8.04 -10.99
N ILE A 49 -9.62 -8.81 -12.04
CA ILE A 49 -10.06 -8.29 -13.33
C ILE A 49 -11.28 -9.11 -13.73
N GLU A 50 -12.38 -8.43 -14.07
CA GLU A 50 -13.61 -9.04 -14.53
C GLU A 50 -14.17 -8.34 -15.75
N GLY A 51 -14.86 -9.06 -16.61
CA GLY A 51 -15.56 -8.51 -17.76
C GLY A 51 -15.73 -9.51 -18.89
N GLY A 52 -16.43 -9.05 -19.91
CA GLY A 52 -16.72 -9.84 -21.09
C GLY A 52 -17.80 -10.91 -20.89
N ILE A 53 -18.11 -11.61 -21.99
CA ILE A 53 -19.16 -12.65 -22.03
C ILE A 53 -18.63 -13.90 -22.72
N LYS A 54 -18.10 -13.73 -23.95
CA LYS A 54 -17.61 -14.82 -24.82
C LYS A 54 -16.48 -14.29 -25.70
N ALA A 55 -15.63 -15.18 -26.18
CA ALA A 55 -14.48 -14.84 -27.03
C ALA A 55 -14.86 -14.15 -28.35
N ASN A 56 -16.03 -14.38 -28.88
CA ASN A 56 -16.52 -13.80 -30.14
C ASN A 56 -17.42 -12.56 -29.95
N VAL A 57 -17.48 -12.01 -28.73
CA VAL A 57 -18.29 -10.83 -28.39
C VAL A 57 -17.39 -9.75 -27.81
N ILE A 58 -17.48 -8.51 -28.34
CA ILE A 58 -16.80 -7.35 -27.79
C ILE A 58 -17.31 -7.13 -26.35
N ALA A 59 -16.40 -7.09 -25.38
CA ALA A 59 -16.74 -6.85 -23.99
C ALA A 59 -17.32 -5.43 -23.79
N PRO A 60 -18.59 -5.31 -23.38
CA PRO A 60 -19.22 -4.00 -23.19
C PRO A 60 -18.76 -3.28 -21.92
N ALA A 61 -18.32 -4.04 -20.91
CA ALA A 61 -17.85 -3.52 -19.64
C ALA A 61 -16.75 -4.42 -19.08
N ALA A 62 -15.86 -3.84 -18.28
CA ALA A 62 -14.87 -4.55 -17.48
C ALA A 62 -14.56 -3.74 -16.23
N GLU A 63 -14.13 -4.43 -15.19
CA GLU A 63 -13.71 -3.86 -13.91
C GLU A 63 -12.32 -4.37 -13.56
N VAL A 64 -11.48 -3.49 -13.01
CA VAL A 64 -10.23 -3.86 -12.37
C VAL A 64 -10.24 -3.36 -10.93
N ARG A 65 -9.91 -4.25 -9.98
CA ARG A 65 -9.70 -3.91 -8.58
C ARG A 65 -8.23 -4.04 -8.27
N PHE A 66 -7.66 -2.97 -7.76
CA PHE A 66 -6.24 -2.90 -7.44
C PHE A 66 -6.01 -2.19 -6.10
N GLY A 67 -4.83 -2.38 -5.56
CA GLY A 67 -4.39 -1.68 -4.36
C GLY A 67 -2.91 -1.38 -4.45
N PHE A 68 -2.49 -0.33 -3.77
CA PHE A 68 -1.08 0.02 -3.66
C PHE A 68 -0.74 0.50 -2.25
N ARG A 69 0.54 0.37 -1.90
CA ARG A 69 1.11 0.89 -0.65
C ARG A 69 2.25 1.83 -1.02
N PRO A 70 2.01 3.14 -0.87
CA PRO A 70 3.02 4.15 -1.16
C PRO A 70 4.08 4.18 -0.05
N LEU A 71 5.29 4.59 -0.38
CA LEU A 71 6.25 5.05 0.62
C LEU A 71 5.73 6.35 1.26
N PRO A 72 6.11 6.68 2.52
CA PRO A 72 5.78 7.96 3.12
C PRO A 72 6.27 9.19 2.33
N SER A 73 7.23 9.00 1.44
CA SER A 73 7.76 10.00 0.51
C SER A 73 7.01 10.10 -0.82
N HIS A 74 5.94 9.33 -1.03
CA HIS A 74 5.10 9.46 -2.20
C HIS A 74 3.92 10.40 -1.92
N ASP A 75 3.63 11.26 -2.86
CA ASP A 75 2.36 11.99 -2.91
C ASP A 75 1.26 11.05 -3.45
N VAL A 76 0.34 10.69 -2.58
CA VAL A 76 -0.74 9.73 -2.90
C VAL A 76 -1.70 10.26 -3.95
N ASP A 77 -1.97 11.57 -3.95
CA ASP A 77 -2.87 12.16 -4.93
C ASP A 77 -2.23 12.20 -6.32
N GLN A 78 -0.91 12.40 -6.41
CA GLN A 78 -0.18 12.24 -7.67
C GLN A 78 -0.19 10.80 -8.18
N LEU A 79 -0.07 9.81 -7.30
CA LEU A 79 -0.20 8.40 -7.68
C LEU A 79 -1.61 8.09 -8.22
N HIS A 80 -2.67 8.57 -7.55
CA HIS A 80 -4.03 8.41 -8.06
C HIS A 80 -4.22 9.09 -9.41
N ALA A 81 -3.70 10.31 -9.58
CA ALA A 81 -3.74 11.01 -10.86
C ALA A 81 -3.02 10.22 -11.97
N ALA A 82 -1.87 9.61 -11.68
CA ALA A 82 -1.14 8.76 -12.62
C ALA A 82 -1.95 7.52 -13.02
N PHE A 83 -2.46 6.76 -12.05
CA PHE A 83 -3.29 5.57 -12.32
C PHE A 83 -4.57 5.90 -13.09
N HIS A 84 -5.24 6.99 -12.75
CA HIS A 84 -6.39 7.50 -13.49
C HIS A 84 -6.00 7.83 -14.97
N GLY A 85 -4.88 8.51 -15.15
CA GLY A 85 -4.39 8.95 -16.45
C GLY A 85 -3.94 7.82 -17.39
N PHE A 86 -3.79 6.58 -16.89
CA PHE A 86 -3.47 5.42 -17.75
C PHE A 86 -4.68 4.92 -18.55
N ALA A 87 -5.89 5.30 -18.18
CA ALA A 87 -7.08 5.02 -18.98
C ALA A 87 -7.15 5.91 -20.21
N ALA A 88 -7.71 5.38 -21.30
CA ALA A 88 -8.06 6.24 -22.43
C ALA A 88 -9.19 7.20 -22.03
N PRO A 89 -9.22 8.44 -22.53
CA PRO A 89 -10.15 9.47 -22.07
C PRO A 89 -11.63 9.06 -22.06
N ASP A 90 -12.04 8.27 -23.05
CA ASP A 90 -13.44 7.84 -23.22
C ASP A 90 -13.70 6.39 -22.75
N ALA A 91 -12.73 5.77 -22.07
CA ALA A 91 -12.80 4.36 -21.70
C ALA A 91 -13.00 4.14 -20.19
N LEU A 92 -13.04 5.20 -19.41
CA LEU A 92 -13.18 5.13 -17.95
C LEU A 92 -14.51 5.76 -17.54
N ASP A 93 -15.45 4.93 -17.11
CA ASP A 93 -16.74 5.38 -16.58
C ASP A 93 -16.64 5.80 -15.12
N THR A 94 -15.88 5.03 -14.32
CA THR A 94 -15.77 5.23 -12.88
C THR A 94 -14.35 4.91 -12.39
N TYR A 95 -13.83 5.80 -11.54
CA TYR A 95 -12.61 5.58 -10.75
C TYR A 95 -12.94 5.89 -9.29
N GLU A 96 -12.99 4.88 -8.45
CA GLU A 96 -13.43 4.98 -7.06
C GLU A 96 -12.32 4.53 -6.11
N GLU A 97 -12.04 5.33 -5.10
CA GLU A 97 -11.20 4.96 -3.98
C GLU A 97 -12.08 4.40 -2.85
N THR A 98 -11.96 3.10 -2.59
CA THR A 98 -12.76 2.42 -1.57
C THR A 98 -12.14 2.47 -0.17
N PHE A 99 -10.83 2.68 -0.08
CA PHE A 99 -10.11 2.79 1.17
C PHE A 99 -8.82 3.59 1.01
N ARG A 100 -8.57 4.52 1.96
CA ARG A 100 -7.29 5.24 2.10
C ARG A 100 -6.82 5.23 3.56
N GLY A 101 -5.76 4.49 3.83
CA GLY A 101 -4.99 4.59 5.08
C GLY A 101 -3.77 5.48 4.89
N PRO A 102 -3.43 6.38 5.84
CA PRO A 102 -2.20 7.16 5.75
C PRO A 102 -0.96 6.27 5.89
N SER A 103 0.16 6.74 5.39
CA SER A 103 1.48 6.12 5.63
C SER A 103 1.90 6.29 7.10
N LEU A 104 2.92 5.56 7.54
CA LEU A 104 3.61 5.78 8.81
C LEU A 104 5.10 6.08 8.52
N PRO A 105 5.57 7.29 8.85
CA PRO A 105 4.87 8.44 9.40
C PRO A 105 3.87 9.05 8.40
N ALA A 106 2.77 9.62 8.93
CA ALA A 106 1.76 10.31 8.16
C ALA A 106 2.02 11.83 8.10
N GLY A 107 1.37 12.51 7.14
CA GLY A 107 1.42 13.95 6.98
C GLY A 107 2.14 14.39 5.71
N ASP A 108 2.66 15.61 5.67
CA ASP A 108 3.33 16.17 4.49
C ASP A 108 4.55 15.32 4.08
N VAL A 109 4.66 15.06 2.79
CA VAL A 109 5.77 14.31 2.18
C VAL A 109 7.11 14.99 2.45
N ALA A 110 7.16 16.33 2.45
CA ALA A 110 8.39 17.09 2.70
C ALA A 110 8.98 16.84 4.09
N ASP A 111 8.12 16.58 5.09
CA ASP A 111 8.56 16.35 6.47
C ASP A 111 8.62 14.86 6.86
N ALA A 112 8.39 13.95 5.92
CA ALA A 112 8.28 12.53 6.22
C ALA A 112 9.56 11.97 6.88
N GLU A 113 10.74 12.38 6.39
CA GLU A 113 12.03 11.94 6.94
C GLU A 113 12.27 12.48 8.36
N ASP A 114 11.95 13.75 8.62
CA ASP A 114 12.08 14.34 9.96
C ASP A 114 11.15 13.64 10.96
N ARG A 115 9.95 13.26 10.54
CA ARG A 115 9.03 12.48 11.38
C ARG A 115 9.56 11.08 11.65
N ARG A 116 10.16 10.44 10.65
CA ARG A 116 10.80 9.14 10.82
C ARG A 116 11.96 9.20 11.83
N LEU A 117 12.78 10.24 11.76
CA LEU A 117 13.89 10.45 12.70
C LEU A 117 13.37 10.67 14.11
N ARG A 118 12.35 11.53 14.31
CA ARG A 118 11.72 11.72 15.63
C ARG A 118 11.16 10.41 16.22
N ALA A 119 10.55 9.57 15.38
CA ALA A 119 10.06 8.27 15.82
C ALA A 119 11.20 7.35 16.26
N ARG A 120 12.34 7.41 15.58
CA ARG A 120 13.54 6.68 15.94
C ARG A 120 14.13 7.18 17.26
N ASP A 121 14.27 8.49 17.43
CA ASP A 121 14.76 9.11 18.66
C ASP A 121 13.88 8.70 19.86
N LEU A 122 12.55 8.73 19.69
CA LEU A 122 11.62 8.26 20.71
C LEU A 122 11.82 6.78 21.05
N ALA A 123 12.06 5.93 20.06
CA ALA A 123 12.32 4.51 20.29
C ALA A 123 13.64 4.31 21.07
N ASP A 124 14.68 5.06 20.72
CA ASP A 124 15.98 5.03 21.40
C ASP A 124 15.85 5.54 22.85
N ASP A 125 15.12 6.64 23.09
CA ASP A 125 14.86 7.19 24.43
C ASP A 125 14.09 6.19 25.34
N LEU A 126 13.19 5.42 24.75
CA LEU A 126 12.43 4.37 25.43
C LEU A 126 13.19 3.03 25.56
N GLY A 127 14.41 2.96 25.03
CA GLY A 127 15.21 1.73 25.01
C GLY A 127 14.61 0.60 24.19
N LEU A 128 13.81 0.91 23.16
CA LEU A 128 13.16 -0.08 22.31
C LEU A 128 14.12 -0.63 21.25
N PRO A 129 14.12 -1.94 21.01
CA PRO A 129 14.86 -2.50 19.89
C PRO A 129 14.24 -2.07 18.57
N ILE A 130 15.07 -1.57 17.65
CA ILE A 130 14.62 -1.20 16.30
C ILE A 130 14.73 -2.42 15.39
N GLY A 131 13.59 -2.84 14.85
CA GLY A 131 13.50 -3.92 13.87
C GLY A 131 13.65 -3.46 12.43
N ASN A 132 13.42 -4.39 11.50
CA ASN A 132 13.37 -4.10 10.08
C ASN A 132 12.10 -3.29 9.72
N ALA A 133 12.20 -2.51 8.65
CA ALA A 133 11.02 -1.87 8.08
C ALA A 133 10.02 -2.91 7.56
N VAL A 134 8.74 -2.63 7.73
CA VAL A 134 7.64 -3.53 7.34
C VAL A 134 6.67 -2.82 6.41
N ASP A 135 6.09 -3.57 5.46
CA ASP A 135 5.24 -3.04 4.39
C ASP A 135 3.73 -3.10 4.71
N PHE A 136 3.33 -3.48 5.93
CA PHE A 136 1.93 -3.56 6.29
C PHE A 136 1.39 -2.23 6.84
N TRP A 137 0.10 -2.00 6.65
CA TRP A 137 -0.59 -0.87 7.22
C TRP A 137 -1.01 -1.15 8.68
N THR A 138 -0.92 -0.14 9.53
CA THR A 138 -1.38 -0.21 10.93
C THR A 138 -2.13 1.06 11.33
N GLU A 139 -2.96 0.96 12.37
CA GLU A 139 -3.66 2.11 12.95
C GLU A 139 -2.71 3.15 13.57
N ALA A 140 -1.45 2.80 13.84
CA ALA A 140 -0.43 3.75 14.26
C ALA A 140 -0.31 4.95 13.30
N SER A 141 -0.59 4.73 12.01
CA SER A 141 -0.62 5.78 11.00
C SER A 141 -1.73 6.82 11.25
N LEU A 142 -2.84 6.43 11.87
CA LEU A 142 -3.93 7.34 12.25
C LEU A 142 -3.51 8.25 13.41
N PHE A 143 -2.81 7.71 14.40
CA PHE A 143 -2.22 8.51 15.49
C PHE A 143 -1.16 9.47 14.94
N SER A 144 -0.31 8.99 14.03
CA SER A 144 0.67 9.84 13.35
C SER A 144 0.00 10.98 12.56
N ARG A 145 -1.11 10.69 11.86
CA ARG A 145 -1.91 11.71 11.16
C ARG A 145 -2.52 12.74 12.11
N ALA A 146 -2.86 12.33 13.32
CA ALA A 146 -3.34 13.24 14.38
C ALA A 146 -2.21 14.07 15.04
N GLY A 147 -0.97 13.97 14.56
CA GLY A 147 0.18 14.75 15.04
C GLY A 147 1.02 14.07 16.11
N LEU A 148 0.72 12.83 16.48
CA LEU A 148 1.49 12.08 17.47
C LEU A 148 2.69 11.39 16.82
N THR A 149 3.80 11.29 17.55
CA THR A 149 4.89 10.37 17.19
C THR A 149 4.45 8.95 17.54
N ALA A 150 4.19 8.12 16.53
CA ALA A 150 3.64 6.79 16.71
C ALA A 150 4.67 5.71 16.36
N LEU A 151 4.74 4.68 17.20
CA LEU A 151 5.60 3.52 17.03
C LEU A 151 4.73 2.25 16.91
N VAL A 152 5.23 1.27 16.14
CA VAL A 152 4.67 -0.08 16.10
C VAL A 152 5.64 -1.00 16.81
N PHE A 153 5.22 -1.54 17.93
CA PHE A 153 6.04 -2.39 18.75
C PHE A 153 5.21 -3.54 19.33
N GLY A 154 5.71 -4.76 19.24
CA GLY A 154 5.03 -5.95 19.73
C GLY A 154 5.87 -7.21 19.61
N PRO A 155 5.44 -8.30 20.25
CA PRO A 155 6.06 -9.62 20.10
C PRO A 155 5.63 -10.26 18.78
N GLY A 156 6.39 -11.25 18.34
CA GLY A 156 6.07 -12.05 17.16
C GLY A 156 6.95 -11.72 15.95
N ASP A 157 6.65 -12.40 14.85
CA ASP A 157 7.27 -12.20 13.54
C ASP A 157 6.15 -12.04 12.53
N ILE A 158 6.21 -10.96 11.73
CA ILE A 158 5.20 -10.68 10.70
C ILE A 158 5.06 -11.82 9.67
N ALA A 159 6.09 -12.65 9.49
CA ALA A 159 6.01 -13.83 8.63
C ALA A 159 5.00 -14.88 9.10
N GLN A 160 4.59 -14.83 10.38
CA GLN A 160 3.55 -15.71 10.94
C GLN A 160 2.14 -15.18 10.71
N ALA A 161 1.98 -13.87 10.45
CA ALA A 161 0.67 -13.25 10.29
C ALA A 161 -0.11 -13.86 9.12
N HIS A 162 -1.40 -14.13 9.37
CA HIS A 162 -2.32 -14.72 8.39
C HIS A 162 -1.97 -16.15 7.93
N THR A 163 -1.14 -16.86 8.68
CA THR A 163 -0.89 -18.29 8.45
C THR A 163 -1.90 -19.14 9.24
N ALA A 164 -2.14 -20.39 8.78
CA ALA A 164 -3.10 -21.28 9.45
C ALA A 164 -2.72 -21.63 10.90
N ASP A 165 -1.40 -21.68 11.16
CA ASP A 165 -0.82 -22.02 12.46
C ASP A 165 -0.05 -20.82 13.04
N GLU A 166 -0.63 -19.62 12.97
CA GLU A 166 -0.04 -18.39 13.49
C GLU A 166 0.30 -18.55 14.98
N TRP A 167 1.53 -18.21 15.35
CA TRP A 167 2.03 -18.35 16.72
C TRP A 167 2.93 -17.19 17.13
N ALA A 168 3.05 -16.99 18.44
CA ALA A 168 4.03 -16.10 19.05
C ALA A 168 4.76 -16.80 20.17
N SER A 169 6.06 -16.53 20.36
CA SER A 169 6.88 -17.08 21.40
C SER A 169 6.46 -16.55 22.80
N LEU A 170 6.33 -17.44 23.77
CA LEU A 170 6.09 -17.03 25.17
C LEU A 170 7.23 -16.19 25.74
N GLU A 171 8.47 -16.47 25.34
CA GLU A 171 9.63 -15.67 25.73
C GLU A 171 9.53 -14.24 25.17
N GLN A 172 9.13 -14.07 23.91
CA GLN A 172 8.91 -12.75 23.31
C GLN A 172 7.76 -12.00 24.00
N LEU A 173 6.68 -12.68 24.37
CA LEU A 173 5.56 -12.10 25.13
C LEU A 173 6.01 -11.62 26.52
N GLN A 174 6.80 -12.41 27.24
CA GLN A 174 7.34 -12.05 28.54
C GLN A 174 8.28 -10.84 28.45
N ARG A 175 9.17 -10.84 27.45
CA ARG A 175 10.10 -9.73 27.20
C ARG A 175 9.35 -8.46 26.84
N TYR A 176 8.34 -8.55 25.97
CA TYR A 176 7.45 -7.42 25.62
C TYR A 176 6.76 -6.86 26.86
N GLY A 177 6.16 -7.71 27.69
CA GLY A 177 5.50 -7.29 28.94
C GLY A 177 6.46 -6.59 29.92
N GLY A 178 7.71 -7.05 30.01
CA GLY A 178 8.76 -6.38 30.79
C GLY A 178 9.09 -4.98 30.27
N ILE A 179 9.26 -4.84 28.96
CA ILE A 179 9.55 -3.54 28.32
C ILE A 179 8.39 -2.56 28.55
N VAL A 180 7.14 -2.98 28.29
CA VAL A 180 5.96 -2.12 28.49
C VAL A 180 5.84 -1.67 29.95
N ARG A 181 6.08 -2.58 30.91
CA ARG A 181 6.09 -2.22 32.33
C ARG A 181 7.12 -1.15 32.63
N ASN A 182 8.36 -1.31 32.16
CA ASN A 182 9.42 -0.33 32.38
C ASN A 182 9.06 1.05 31.83
N ILE A 183 8.43 1.12 30.63
CA ILE A 183 7.96 2.37 30.05
C ILE A 183 6.93 3.04 30.95
N LEU A 184 5.94 2.28 31.47
CA LEU A 184 4.87 2.80 32.31
C LEU A 184 5.36 3.24 33.70
N GLU A 185 6.41 2.61 34.22
CA GLU A 185 7.02 2.96 35.51
C GLU A 185 7.96 4.17 35.40
N SER A 186 8.43 4.51 34.18
CA SER A 186 9.34 5.62 33.91
C SER A 186 8.62 6.90 33.47
N ALA A 187 7.32 6.82 33.16
CA ALA A 187 6.49 7.94 32.71
C ALA A 187 5.87 8.67 33.90
#